data_fee93c479d6813461809050cf3931f10
#
_entry.id   fee93c479d6813461809050cf3931f10
#
_cell.length_a   1.000
_cell.length_b   1.000
_cell.length_c   1.000
_cell.angle_alpha   90.00
_cell.angle_beta   90.00
_cell.angle_gamma   90.00
#
_symmetry.space_group_name_H-M   'P 1'
#
loop_
_entity.id
_entity.type
_entity.pdbx_description
1 polymer ?
#
loop_
_entity_poly.entity_id
_entity_poly.type
_entity_poly.pdbx_seq_one_letter_code
_entity_poly.pdbx_strand_id
1 'polypeptide(L)'
;MPGGLKDINTQRISSFWWWLAAAIITIVLFSPLTVVLSSFFEAPGEGWELISEHLLFEYIIGTLIMIIGVGITVLLFGVGSAWIITVWDFPFKRFFSLALMLPMAIPTYVMAFAYSFVKYDIRDPLMLLIKERWGASVMSYSTEVFNHGLAILVLSFALYPYVYVAARVGFSEISGTYIENLSLIHI
;
A
#
# COMPACT_ATOMS: atom_id res chain seq x y z
N MET A 1 44.03 -38.86 -16.69
CA MET A 1 43.01 -37.91 -16.21
C MET A 1 42.49 -37.07 -17.36
N PRO A 2 41.33 -37.38 -17.94
CA PRO A 2 40.69 -36.50 -18.93
C PRO A 2 39.25 -36.18 -18.48
N GLY A 3 39.08 -35.31 -17.50
CA GLY A 3 37.74 -34.91 -16.99
C GLY A 3 37.45 -33.41 -16.98
N GLY A 4 38.44 -32.55 -17.22
CA GLY A 4 38.30 -31.11 -16.94
C GLY A 4 37.71 -30.23 -18.03
N LEU A 5 37.62 -30.64 -19.28
CA LEU A 5 37.21 -29.75 -20.38
C LEU A 5 35.71 -29.90 -20.79
N LYS A 6 35.09 -31.02 -20.41
CA LYS A 6 33.64 -31.22 -20.70
C LYS A 6 32.74 -30.45 -19.76
N ASP A 7 33.15 -30.25 -18.49
CA ASP A 7 32.29 -29.55 -17.48
C ASP A 7 32.22 -28.05 -17.68
N ILE A 8 33.29 -27.43 -18.22
CA ILE A 8 33.33 -25.98 -18.45
C ILE A 8 32.38 -25.56 -19.57
N ASN A 9 32.21 -26.39 -20.58
CA ASN A 9 31.40 -26.11 -21.76
C ASN A 9 29.91 -26.27 -21.44
N THR A 10 29.54 -27.26 -20.63
CA THR A 10 28.16 -27.46 -20.18
C THR A 10 27.68 -26.39 -19.23
N GLN A 11 28.53 -25.89 -18.33
CA GLN A 11 28.21 -24.77 -17.45
C GLN A 11 28.02 -23.46 -18.23
N ARG A 12 28.83 -23.21 -19.25
CA ARG A 12 28.74 -22.01 -20.09
C ARG A 12 27.44 -21.98 -20.94
N ILE A 13 27.03 -23.13 -21.49
CA ILE A 13 25.80 -23.28 -22.27
C ILE A 13 24.58 -23.14 -21.34
N SER A 14 24.62 -23.74 -20.16
CA SER A 14 23.57 -23.58 -19.16
C SER A 14 23.42 -22.13 -18.72
N SER A 15 24.51 -21.43 -18.48
CA SER A 15 24.52 -20.00 -18.11
C SER A 15 23.92 -19.11 -19.23
N PHE A 16 24.19 -19.39 -20.49
CA PHE A 16 23.66 -18.62 -21.61
C PHE A 16 22.12 -18.67 -21.70
N TRP A 17 21.52 -19.85 -21.51
CA TRP A 17 20.07 -20.02 -21.53
C TRP A 17 19.39 -19.30 -20.37
N TRP A 18 20.01 -19.25 -19.19
CA TRP A 18 19.52 -18.49 -18.05
C TRP A 18 19.58 -16.98 -18.30
N TRP A 19 20.64 -16.47 -18.90
CA TRP A 19 20.75 -15.07 -19.30
C TRP A 19 19.72 -14.69 -20.37
N LEU A 20 19.52 -15.58 -21.35
CA LEU A 20 18.50 -15.37 -22.38
C LEU A 20 17.09 -15.33 -21.77
N ALA A 21 16.75 -16.28 -20.90
CA ALA A 21 15.47 -16.29 -20.19
C ALA A 21 15.29 -15.02 -19.33
N ALA A 22 16.30 -14.62 -18.58
CA ALA A 22 16.26 -13.40 -17.79
C ALA A 22 16.07 -12.15 -18.67
N ALA A 23 16.75 -12.07 -19.79
CA ALA A 23 16.60 -10.96 -20.75
C ALA A 23 15.17 -10.90 -21.33
N ILE A 24 14.61 -12.04 -21.75
CA ILE A 24 13.23 -12.11 -22.26
C ILE A 24 12.23 -11.66 -21.19
N ILE A 25 12.35 -12.19 -19.97
CA ILE A 25 11.48 -11.82 -18.85
C ILE A 25 11.60 -10.31 -18.57
N THR A 26 12.81 -9.78 -18.55
CA THR A 26 13.06 -8.35 -18.34
C THR A 26 12.39 -7.51 -19.43
N ILE A 27 12.56 -7.86 -20.70
CA ILE A 27 11.92 -7.15 -21.83
C ILE A 27 10.40 -7.18 -21.71
N VAL A 28 9.82 -8.33 -21.38
CA VAL A 28 8.36 -8.48 -21.21
C VAL A 28 7.85 -7.65 -20.03
N LEU A 29 8.57 -7.65 -18.89
CA LEU A 29 8.18 -6.89 -17.71
C LEU A 29 8.34 -5.38 -17.92
N PHE A 30 9.34 -4.94 -18.68
CA PHE A 30 9.57 -3.52 -18.96
C PHE A 30 8.80 -2.99 -20.17
N SER A 31 8.19 -3.86 -20.99
CA SER A 31 7.45 -3.42 -22.18
C SER A 31 6.30 -2.44 -21.87
N PRO A 32 5.48 -2.59 -20.81
CA PRO A 32 4.47 -1.59 -20.47
C PRO A 32 5.07 -0.23 -20.09
N LEU A 33 6.23 -0.25 -19.41
CA LEU A 33 6.95 0.96 -19.03
C LEU A 33 7.48 1.73 -20.26
N THR A 34 7.97 1.02 -21.29
CA THR A 34 8.42 1.66 -22.53
C THR A 34 7.27 2.33 -23.26
N VAL A 35 6.07 1.74 -23.27
CA VAL A 35 4.88 2.35 -23.87
C VAL A 35 4.48 3.62 -23.12
N VAL A 36 4.46 3.59 -21.78
CA VAL A 36 4.17 4.79 -20.97
C VAL A 36 5.24 5.87 -21.19
N LEU A 37 6.52 5.50 -21.26
CA LEU A 37 7.59 6.46 -21.51
C LEU A 37 7.53 7.05 -22.92
N SER A 38 7.15 6.25 -23.94
CA SER A 38 7.03 6.77 -25.31
C SER A 38 5.91 7.79 -25.44
N SER A 39 4.82 7.65 -24.68
CA SER A 39 3.71 8.60 -24.72
C SER A 39 4.08 10.01 -24.21
N PHE A 40 5.18 10.16 -23.46
CA PHE A 40 5.70 11.49 -23.11
C PHE A 40 6.28 12.27 -24.30
N PHE A 41 6.64 11.57 -25.38
CA PHE A 41 7.20 12.17 -26.60
C PHE A 41 6.16 12.38 -27.69
N GLU A 42 4.92 11.92 -27.47
CA GLU A 42 3.79 12.12 -28.39
C GLU A 42 3.15 13.48 -28.13
N ALA A 43 2.58 14.06 -29.18
CA ALA A 43 1.82 15.30 -29.02
C ALA A 43 0.58 15.05 -28.16
N PRO A 44 0.20 16.01 -27.29
CA PRO A 44 -0.99 15.88 -26.47
C PRO A 44 -2.23 15.60 -27.35
N GLY A 45 -2.94 14.51 -27.05
CA GLY A 45 -4.20 14.19 -27.76
C GLY A 45 -5.31 15.20 -27.46
N GLU A 46 -6.37 15.18 -28.24
CA GLU A 46 -7.53 16.10 -28.10
C GLU A 46 -8.16 16.11 -26.70
N GLY A 47 -8.06 14.99 -25.96
CA GLY A 47 -8.53 14.91 -24.58
C GLY A 47 -7.67 15.63 -23.55
N TRP A 48 -6.42 16.00 -23.88
CA TRP A 48 -5.49 16.61 -22.94
C TRP A 48 -5.92 18.03 -22.53
N GLU A 49 -6.43 18.80 -23.46
CA GLU A 49 -6.92 20.16 -23.22
C GLU A 49 -8.06 20.13 -22.19
N LEU A 50 -9.03 19.23 -22.38
CA LEU A 50 -10.13 19.03 -21.44
C LEU A 50 -9.65 18.61 -20.04
N ILE A 51 -8.70 17.69 -19.97
CA ILE A 51 -8.15 17.20 -18.71
C ILE A 51 -7.35 18.29 -18.01
N SER A 52 -6.46 18.98 -18.73
CA SER A 52 -5.56 19.99 -18.15
C SER A 52 -6.30 21.21 -17.64
N GLU A 53 -7.36 21.64 -18.32
CA GLU A 53 -8.11 22.83 -17.96
C GLU A 53 -9.15 22.61 -16.85
N HIS A 54 -9.77 21.42 -16.81
CA HIS A 54 -10.95 21.21 -15.97
C HIS A 54 -10.78 20.15 -14.89
N LEU A 55 -9.95 19.13 -15.12
CA LEU A 55 -9.90 17.96 -14.24
C LEU A 55 -8.56 17.77 -13.51
N LEU A 56 -7.46 18.27 -14.10
CA LEU A 56 -6.11 18.02 -13.58
C LEU A 56 -5.93 18.51 -12.15
N PHE A 57 -6.40 19.71 -11.84
CA PHE A 57 -6.28 20.28 -10.51
C PHE A 57 -7.07 19.48 -9.48
N GLU A 58 -8.28 19.08 -9.80
CA GLU A 58 -9.15 18.28 -8.93
C GLU A 58 -8.52 16.90 -8.65
N TYR A 59 -7.98 16.23 -9.68
CA TYR A 59 -7.29 14.96 -9.53
C TYR A 59 -6.01 15.06 -8.71
N ILE A 60 -5.23 16.13 -8.88
CA ILE A 60 -4.02 16.34 -8.07
C ILE A 60 -4.40 16.54 -6.60
N ILE A 61 -5.36 17.39 -6.30
CA ILE A 61 -5.80 17.62 -4.91
C ILE A 61 -6.37 16.35 -4.30
N GLY A 62 -7.25 15.64 -5.02
CA GLY A 62 -7.80 14.36 -4.58
C GLY A 62 -6.71 13.34 -4.27
N THR A 63 -5.70 13.24 -5.14
CA THR A 63 -4.55 12.34 -4.94
C THR A 63 -3.73 12.74 -3.72
N LEU A 64 -3.46 14.03 -3.51
CA LEU A 64 -2.74 14.51 -2.34
C LEU A 64 -3.49 14.24 -1.04
N ILE A 65 -4.80 14.47 -1.01
CA ILE A 65 -5.66 14.14 0.14
C ILE A 65 -5.57 12.65 0.45
N MET A 66 -5.62 11.79 -0.57
CA MET A 66 -5.52 10.35 -0.41
C MET A 66 -4.15 9.93 0.12
N ILE A 67 -3.05 10.42 -0.46
CA ILE A 67 -1.69 10.08 -0.02
C ILE A 67 -1.46 10.49 1.44
N ILE A 68 -1.82 11.74 1.78
CA ILE A 68 -1.63 12.26 3.13
C ILE A 68 -2.55 11.54 4.12
N GLY A 69 -3.83 11.39 3.79
CA GLY A 69 -4.82 10.75 4.64
C GLY A 69 -4.49 9.29 4.93
N VAL A 70 -4.20 8.51 3.88
CA VAL A 70 -3.78 7.11 4.03
C VAL A 70 -2.44 7.02 4.76
N GLY A 71 -1.46 7.85 4.39
CA GLY A 71 -0.13 7.85 5.00
C GLY A 71 -0.19 8.09 6.51
N ILE A 72 -0.89 9.13 6.95
CA ILE A 72 -1.06 9.43 8.38
C ILE A 72 -1.78 8.29 9.09
N THR A 73 -2.88 7.81 8.53
CA THR A 73 -3.69 6.76 9.16
C THR A 73 -2.92 5.45 9.28
N VAL A 74 -2.20 5.04 8.23
CA VAL A 74 -1.37 3.82 8.22
C VAL A 74 -0.22 3.93 9.22
N LEU A 75 0.42 5.09 9.33
CA LEU A 75 1.49 5.31 10.31
C LEU A 75 0.93 5.27 11.75
N LEU A 76 -0.17 5.93 12.01
CA LEU A 76 -0.79 5.93 13.34
C LEU A 76 -1.19 4.51 13.77
N PHE A 77 -1.89 3.77 12.93
CA PHE A 77 -2.32 2.42 13.27
C PHE A 77 -1.16 1.42 13.22
N GLY A 78 -0.29 1.48 12.23
CA GLY A 78 0.82 0.54 12.05
C GLY A 78 1.89 0.72 13.12
N VAL A 79 2.46 1.92 13.25
CA VAL A 79 3.52 2.20 14.23
C VAL A 79 2.96 2.20 15.64
N GLY A 80 1.78 2.80 15.85
CA GLY A 80 1.14 2.85 17.17
C GLY A 80 0.84 1.47 17.74
N SER A 81 0.24 0.58 16.93
CA SER A 81 -0.03 -0.80 17.36
C SER A 81 1.27 -1.62 17.56
N ALA A 82 2.29 -1.42 16.70
CA ALA A 82 3.58 -2.06 16.85
C ALA A 82 4.27 -1.64 18.17
N TRP A 83 4.22 -0.35 18.50
CA TRP A 83 4.77 0.19 19.74
C TRP A 83 4.07 -0.40 20.97
N ILE A 84 2.71 -0.42 20.98
CA ILE A 84 1.93 -1.00 22.07
C ILE A 84 2.28 -2.48 22.27
N ILE A 85 2.30 -3.26 21.20
CA ILE A 85 2.60 -4.70 21.25
C ILE A 85 4.06 -4.96 21.71
N THR A 86 5.00 -4.09 21.40
CA THR A 86 6.40 -4.31 21.74
C THR A 86 6.72 -3.87 23.18
N VAL A 87 6.22 -2.70 23.57
CA VAL A 87 6.58 -2.06 24.85
C VAL A 87 5.77 -2.56 26.04
N TRP A 88 4.48 -2.88 25.82
CA TRP A 88 3.58 -3.22 26.92
C TRP A 88 3.31 -4.71 27.00
N ASP A 89 3.25 -5.23 28.24
CA ASP A 89 2.80 -6.58 28.52
C ASP A 89 1.36 -6.55 29.05
N PHE A 90 0.47 -7.22 28.33
CA PHE A 90 -0.95 -7.28 28.64
C PHE A 90 -1.53 -8.67 28.29
N PRO A 91 -2.67 -9.05 28.89
CA PRO A 91 -3.30 -10.32 28.61
C PRO A 91 -3.67 -10.44 27.12
N PHE A 92 -3.50 -11.63 26.55
CA PHE A 92 -3.75 -11.92 25.14
C PHE A 92 -2.83 -11.19 24.13
N LYS A 93 -1.70 -10.62 24.54
CA LYS A 93 -0.72 -9.95 23.66
C LYS A 93 -0.41 -10.75 22.39
N ARG A 94 -0.19 -12.07 22.51
CA ARG A 94 0.09 -12.96 21.38
C ARG A 94 -1.08 -13.02 20.38
N PHE A 95 -2.29 -13.08 20.89
CA PHE A 95 -3.49 -13.08 20.05
C PHE A 95 -3.62 -11.75 19.28
N PHE A 96 -3.52 -10.61 19.96
CA PHE A 96 -3.59 -9.31 19.31
C PHE A 96 -2.46 -9.10 18.31
N SER A 97 -1.26 -9.58 18.61
CA SER A 97 -0.12 -9.54 17.70
C SER A 97 -0.39 -10.24 16.37
N LEU A 98 -1.10 -11.36 16.37
CA LEU A 98 -1.50 -12.08 15.15
C LEU A 98 -2.74 -11.45 14.51
N ALA A 99 -3.71 -11.03 15.31
CA ALA A 99 -4.94 -10.41 14.82
C ALA A 99 -4.68 -9.13 14.02
N LEU A 100 -3.69 -8.32 14.43
CA LEU A 100 -3.28 -7.12 13.69
C LEU A 100 -2.66 -7.40 12.31
N MET A 101 -2.21 -8.64 12.07
CA MET A 101 -1.72 -9.06 10.77
C MET A 101 -2.83 -9.65 9.87
N LEU A 102 -4.00 -9.94 10.45
CA LEU A 102 -5.09 -10.62 9.74
C LEU A 102 -5.54 -9.90 8.46
N PRO A 103 -5.63 -8.55 8.41
CA PRO A 103 -6.03 -7.86 7.18
C PRO A 103 -5.12 -8.13 5.98
N MET A 104 -3.84 -8.49 6.17
CA MET A 104 -2.95 -8.92 5.07
C MET A 104 -3.46 -10.18 4.35
N ALA A 105 -4.21 -11.02 5.04
CA ALA A 105 -4.78 -12.24 4.46
C ALA A 105 -6.05 -11.97 3.63
N ILE A 106 -6.61 -10.76 3.72
CA ILE A 106 -7.82 -10.39 2.97
C ILE A 106 -7.44 -9.97 1.56
N PRO A 107 -7.93 -10.65 0.53
CA PRO A 107 -7.69 -10.25 -0.85
C PRO A 107 -8.22 -8.84 -1.13
N THR A 108 -7.49 -8.06 -1.93
CA THR A 108 -7.83 -6.66 -2.23
C THR A 108 -9.21 -6.48 -2.87
N TYR A 109 -9.69 -7.47 -3.64
CA TYR A 109 -11.04 -7.41 -4.22
C TYR A 109 -12.15 -7.50 -3.17
N VAL A 110 -11.92 -8.19 -2.04
CA VAL A 110 -12.88 -8.25 -0.92
C VAL A 110 -12.99 -6.88 -0.26
N MET A 111 -11.87 -6.17 -0.12
CA MET A 111 -11.86 -4.80 0.39
C MET A 111 -12.60 -3.84 -0.56
N ALA A 112 -12.41 -3.98 -1.87
CA ALA A 112 -13.14 -3.20 -2.87
C ALA A 112 -14.66 -3.49 -2.83
N PHE A 113 -15.04 -4.75 -2.60
CA PHE A 113 -16.44 -5.13 -2.42
C PHE A 113 -17.05 -4.52 -1.16
N ALA A 114 -16.34 -4.58 -0.02
CA ALA A 114 -16.77 -3.94 1.23
C ALA A 114 -16.93 -2.42 1.07
N TYR A 115 -16.01 -1.77 0.35
CA TYR A 115 -16.14 -0.35 -0.01
C TYR A 115 -17.43 -0.08 -0.79
N SER A 116 -17.73 -0.89 -1.81
CA SER A 116 -18.94 -0.74 -2.63
C SER A 116 -20.20 -0.92 -1.79
N PHE A 117 -20.23 -1.92 -0.90
CA PHE A 117 -21.35 -2.14 0.01
C PHE A 117 -21.61 -0.92 0.90
N VAL A 118 -20.60 -0.39 1.58
CA VAL A 118 -20.74 0.80 2.43
C VAL A 118 -21.20 2.01 1.64
N LYS A 119 -20.73 2.14 0.40
CA LYS A 119 -21.11 3.23 -0.50
C LYS A 119 -22.59 3.20 -0.85
N TYR A 120 -23.13 2.05 -1.26
CA TYR A 120 -24.51 1.94 -1.77
C TYR A 120 -25.52 1.70 -0.66
N ASP A 121 -25.22 0.88 0.31
CA ASP A 121 -26.18 0.46 1.32
C ASP A 121 -26.20 1.36 2.56
N ILE A 122 -25.15 2.10 2.83
CA ILE A 122 -25.05 2.98 4.00
C ILE A 122 -25.00 4.44 3.61
N ARG A 123 -24.06 4.82 2.75
CA ARG A 123 -23.86 6.22 2.36
C ARG A 123 -25.08 6.80 1.65
N ASP A 124 -25.60 6.12 0.62
CA ASP A 124 -26.63 6.71 -0.23
C ASP A 124 -27.94 6.99 0.52
N PRO A 125 -28.47 6.09 1.36
CA PRO A 125 -29.59 6.41 2.22
C PRO A 125 -29.31 7.55 3.21
N LEU A 126 -28.09 7.60 3.78
CA LEU A 126 -27.69 8.67 4.69
C LEU A 126 -27.65 10.03 3.99
N MET A 127 -27.13 10.08 2.76
CA MET A 127 -27.07 11.33 1.99
C MET A 127 -28.44 11.83 1.57
N LEU A 128 -29.42 10.95 1.34
CA LEU A 128 -30.80 11.35 1.10
C LEU A 128 -31.42 12.02 2.34
N LEU A 129 -31.20 11.48 3.53
CA LEU A 129 -31.65 12.09 4.79
C LEU A 129 -30.98 13.47 5.02
N ILE A 130 -29.69 13.61 4.69
CA ILE A 130 -28.98 14.89 4.76
C ILE A 130 -29.60 15.90 3.79
N LYS A 131 -29.92 15.47 2.57
CA LYS A 131 -30.56 16.32 1.56
C LYS A 131 -31.90 16.87 2.03
N GLU A 132 -32.73 16.01 2.61
CA GLU A 132 -34.05 16.39 3.13
C GLU A 132 -33.96 17.35 4.30
N ARG A 133 -32.94 17.23 5.15
CA ARG A 133 -32.79 18.01 6.37
C ARG A 133 -32.06 19.32 6.17
N TRP A 134 -31.02 19.34 5.34
CA TRP A 134 -30.08 20.48 5.17
C TRP A 134 -29.90 20.96 3.72
N GLY A 135 -30.55 20.32 2.76
CA GLY A 135 -30.52 20.71 1.36
C GLY A 135 -29.42 20.05 0.51
N ALA A 136 -29.49 20.33 -0.80
CA ALA A 136 -28.67 19.66 -1.80
C ALA A 136 -27.18 20.03 -1.73
N SER A 137 -26.85 21.25 -1.38
CA SER A 137 -25.44 21.72 -1.26
C SER A 137 -24.70 21.04 -0.13
N VAL A 138 -25.36 20.86 1.02
CA VAL A 138 -24.77 20.13 2.16
C VAL A 138 -24.62 18.64 1.82
N MET A 139 -25.59 18.05 1.13
CA MET A 139 -25.51 16.68 0.65
C MET A 139 -24.28 16.46 -0.26
N SER A 140 -24.05 17.33 -1.24
CA SER A 140 -22.93 17.16 -2.19
C SER A 140 -21.59 17.23 -1.46
N TYR A 141 -21.37 18.21 -0.60
CA TYR A 141 -20.17 18.31 0.22
C TYR A 141 -19.98 17.10 1.15
N SER A 142 -21.03 16.69 1.84
CA SER A 142 -20.98 15.51 2.73
C SER A 142 -20.66 14.23 1.97
N THR A 143 -21.16 14.09 0.74
CA THR A 143 -20.89 12.94 -0.13
C THR A 143 -19.41 12.86 -0.49
N GLU A 144 -18.81 13.99 -0.85
CA GLU A 144 -17.40 14.07 -1.21
C GLU A 144 -16.50 13.73 -0.02
N VAL A 145 -16.75 14.36 1.14
CA VAL A 145 -16.00 14.08 2.38
C VAL A 145 -16.13 12.60 2.78
N PHE A 146 -17.34 12.03 2.70
CA PHE A 146 -17.58 10.64 3.03
C PHE A 146 -16.83 9.70 2.08
N ASN A 147 -16.83 9.96 0.77
CA ASN A 147 -16.14 9.15 -0.21
C ASN A 147 -14.62 9.13 0.04
N HIS A 148 -14.01 10.29 0.25
CA HIS A 148 -12.58 10.37 0.56
C HIS A 148 -12.26 9.69 1.90
N GLY A 149 -13.06 9.96 2.93
CA GLY A 149 -12.88 9.34 4.25
C GLY A 149 -13.00 7.81 4.21
N LEU A 150 -14.00 7.29 3.51
CA LEU A 150 -14.19 5.85 3.34
C LEU A 150 -13.05 5.21 2.56
N ALA A 151 -12.60 5.84 1.46
CA ALA A 151 -11.48 5.36 0.68
C ALA A 151 -10.17 5.34 1.49
N ILE A 152 -9.91 6.41 2.27
CA ILE A 152 -8.77 6.47 3.20
C ILE A 152 -8.83 5.34 4.22
N LEU A 153 -9.98 5.09 4.83
CA LEU A 153 -10.14 4.02 5.82
C LEU A 153 -9.87 2.64 5.20
N VAL A 154 -10.50 2.33 4.07
CA VAL A 154 -10.36 1.02 3.42
C VAL A 154 -8.92 0.77 2.98
N LEU A 155 -8.27 1.76 2.34
CA LEU A 155 -6.87 1.63 1.94
C LEU A 155 -5.94 1.53 3.15
N SER A 156 -6.20 2.29 4.19
CA SER A 156 -5.41 2.22 5.42
C SER A 156 -5.53 0.86 6.10
N PHE A 157 -6.71 0.27 6.14
CA PHE A 157 -6.93 -1.08 6.67
C PHE A 157 -6.18 -2.15 5.86
N ALA A 158 -6.05 -1.96 4.55
CA ALA A 158 -5.27 -2.87 3.71
C ALA A 158 -3.75 -2.72 3.91
N LEU A 159 -3.28 -1.49 4.20
CA LEU A 159 -1.85 -1.17 4.18
C LEU A 159 -1.18 -1.12 5.57
N TYR A 160 -1.93 -0.81 6.66
CA TYR A 160 -1.31 -0.67 7.99
C TYR A 160 -0.59 -1.93 8.47
N PRO A 161 -1.00 -3.18 8.14
CA PRO A 161 -0.29 -4.35 8.65
C PRO A 161 1.15 -4.46 8.13
N TYR A 162 1.44 -3.95 6.93
CA TYR A 162 2.81 -3.90 6.39
C TYR A 162 3.69 -2.99 7.24
N VAL A 163 3.18 -1.80 7.59
CA VAL A 163 3.89 -0.87 8.48
C VAL A 163 3.98 -1.43 9.90
N TYR A 164 2.93 -2.08 10.40
CA TYR A 164 2.94 -2.76 11.69
C TYR A 164 4.07 -3.79 11.79
N VAL A 165 4.19 -4.68 10.79
CA VAL A 165 5.23 -5.72 10.80
C VAL A 165 6.62 -5.09 10.75
N ALA A 166 6.86 -4.13 9.85
CA ALA A 166 8.14 -3.45 9.73
C ALA A 166 8.53 -2.69 11.02
N ALA A 167 7.60 -1.93 11.59
CA ALA A 167 7.83 -1.19 12.82
C ALA A 167 8.06 -2.11 14.02
N ARG A 168 7.32 -3.22 14.12
CA ARG A 168 7.49 -4.20 15.18
C ARG A 168 8.87 -4.85 15.16
N VAL A 169 9.38 -5.22 13.98
CA VAL A 169 10.75 -5.75 13.83
C VAL A 169 11.76 -4.70 14.31
N GLY A 170 11.63 -3.45 13.84
CA GLY A 170 12.52 -2.37 14.26
C GLY A 170 12.52 -2.13 15.78
N PHE A 171 11.34 -2.09 16.41
CA PHE A 171 11.26 -1.93 17.87
C PHE A 171 11.84 -3.12 18.66
N SER A 172 11.70 -4.36 18.14
CA SER A 172 12.27 -5.53 18.80
C SER A 172 13.80 -5.57 18.73
N GLU A 173 14.40 -5.12 17.64
CA GLU A 173 15.85 -5.02 17.48
C GLU A 173 16.46 -3.95 18.41
N ILE A 174 15.81 -2.78 18.49
CA ILE A 174 16.25 -1.70 19.36
C ILE A 174 16.26 -2.17 20.82
N SER A 175 15.21 -2.83 21.28
CA SER A 175 15.12 -3.32 22.67
C SER A 175 16.21 -4.35 23.01
N GLY A 176 16.55 -5.24 22.07
CA GLY A 176 17.66 -6.20 22.24
C GLY A 176 19.02 -5.53 22.39
N THR A 177 19.33 -4.58 21.53
CA THR A 177 20.62 -3.86 21.54
C THR A 177 20.83 -3.04 22.81
N TYR A 178 19.79 -2.40 23.35
CA TYR A 178 19.88 -1.65 24.59
C TYR A 178 20.15 -2.54 25.82
N ILE A 179 19.55 -3.73 25.88
CA ILE A 179 19.76 -4.67 26.98
C ILE A 179 21.18 -5.22 26.94
N GLU A 180 21.72 -5.55 25.77
CA GLU A 180 23.10 -6.03 25.61
C GLU A 180 24.11 -4.95 25.99
N ASN A 181 23.91 -3.71 25.56
CA ASN A 181 24.81 -2.60 25.91
C ASN A 181 24.79 -2.26 27.41
N LEU A 182 23.62 -2.36 28.06
CA LEU A 182 23.51 -2.15 29.50
C LEU A 182 24.17 -3.28 30.30
N SER A 183 24.14 -4.52 29.82
CA SER A 183 24.79 -5.66 30.45
C SER A 183 26.32 -5.56 30.40
N LEU A 184 26.88 -4.93 29.36
CA LEU A 184 28.32 -4.71 29.19
C LEU A 184 28.86 -3.58 30.06
N ILE A 185 28.01 -2.66 30.57
CA ILE A 185 28.41 -1.56 31.44
C ILE A 185 28.43 -1.99 32.91
N HIS A 186 27.79 -3.11 33.26
CA HIS A 186 27.71 -3.62 34.63
C HIS A 186 28.73 -4.75 34.95
N ILE A 187 29.67 -5.05 34.06
CA ILE A 187 30.87 -5.82 34.32
C ILE A 187 32.04 -4.86 34.39
#